data_603b34006a7e1e46ec90d94df439e3d5
#
_entry.id   603b34006a7e1e46ec90d94df439e3d5
#
_cell.length_a   1.000
_cell.length_b   1.000
_cell.length_c   1.000
_cell.angle_alpha   90.00
_cell.angle_beta   90.00
_cell.angle_gamma   90.00
#
_symmetry.space_group_name_H-M   'P 1'
#
loop_
_entity.id
_entity.type
_entity.pdbx_description
1 polymer ?
#
loop_
_entity_poly.entity_id
_entity_poly.type
_entity_poly.pdbx_seq_one_letter_code
_entity_poly.pdbx_strand_id
1 'polypeptide(L)'
;PVFDQMHRDGLGYVWAISDQASLDEKGVKRGLDMEFVVADTFEELAEKMGLDAATLSETLTNYNAYCDAGHDPEFGRLKLAKLNAPYCAVRVTPCEIITYGGIARNENAEVIRADGAVIPGLYTAGEATASSAYMGFTISNAFTWGRIAGSGAAAFALAK
;
A
#
# COMPACT_ATOMS: atom_id res chain seq x y z
N PRO A 1 -1.57 -10.31 9.55
CA PRO A 1 -0.44 -11.04 8.97
C PRO A 1 0.89 -10.30 9.06
N VAL A 2 1.14 -9.20 8.25
CA VAL A 2 2.44 -8.50 8.25
C VAL A 2 2.73 -7.87 9.62
N PHE A 3 1.79 -7.12 10.19
CA PHE A 3 1.93 -6.54 11.52
C PHE A 3 2.14 -7.60 12.60
N ASP A 4 1.41 -8.72 12.54
CA ASP A 4 1.54 -9.80 13.51
C ASP A 4 2.93 -10.44 13.43
N GLN A 5 3.49 -10.57 12.23
CA GLN A 5 4.83 -11.08 12.03
C GLN A 5 5.88 -10.12 12.60
N MET A 6 5.79 -8.84 12.27
CA MET A 6 6.69 -7.81 12.79
C MET A 6 6.68 -7.77 14.32
N HIS A 7 5.51 -7.92 14.96
CA HIS A 7 5.40 -7.98 16.41
C HIS A 7 6.02 -9.23 17.01
N ARG A 8 5.84 -10.39 16.38
CA ARG A 8 6.42 -11.65 16.85
C ARG A 8 7.94 -11.64 16.81
N ASP A 9 8.49 -11.12 15.72
CA ASP A 9 9.93 -11.15 15.48
C ASP A 9 10.67 -9.97 16.13
N GLY A 10 9.94 -8.97 16.65
CA GLY A 10 10.51 -7.74 17.19
C GLY A 10 11.22 -6.88 16.14
N LEU A 11 11.03 -7.19 14.85
CA LEU A 11 11.60 -6.48 13.72
C LEU A 11 10.64 -5.38 13.24
N GLY A 12 11.17 -4.25 12.84
CA GLY A 12 10.39 -3.15 12.27
C GLY A 12 10.01 -3.36 10.79
N TYR A 13 10.26 -4.52 10.22
CA TYR A 13 10.05 -4.82 8.80
C TYR A 13 9.78 -6.32 8.56
N VAL A 14 9.29 -6.63 7.37
CA VAL A 14 9.29 -8.00 6.82
C VAL A 14 9.99 -7.99 5.46
N TRP A 15 10.44 -9.16 5.01
CA TRP A 15 11.00 -9.31 3.67
C TRP A 15 9.90 -9.57 2.63
N ALA A 16 9.92 -8.80 1.56
CA ALA A 16 9.17 -9.10 0.35
C ALA A 16 10.14 -9.73 -0.66
N ILE A 17 9.82 -10.93 -1.14
CA ILE A 17 10.65 -11.69 -2.08
C ILE A 17 9.95 -11.74 -3.43
N SER A 18 10.71 -11.54 -4.48
CA SER A 18 10.29 -11.59 -5.87
C SER A 18 11.44 -12.15 -6.73
N ASP A 19 11.25 -12.18 -8.03
CA ASP A 19 12.33 -12.42 -8.98
C ASP A 19 12.57 -11.20 -9.89
N GLN A 20 13.70 -11.19 -10.59
CA GLN A 20 14.06 -10.08 -11.45
C GLN A 20 13.06 -9.89 -12.59
N ALA A 21 12.59 -10.99 -13.18
CA ALA A 21 11.64 -10.93 -14.30
C ALA A 21 10.32 -10.28 -13.89
N SER A 22 9.79 -10.62 -12.71
CA SER A 22 8.58 -9.99 -12.15
C SER A 22 8.75 -8.51 -11.84
N LEU A 23 9.94 -8.09 -11.37
CA LEU A 23 10.24 -6.68 -11.13
C LEU A 23 10.33 -5.89 -12.45
N ASP A 24 10.94 -6.46 -13.48
CA ASP A 24 11.09 -5.85 -14.79
C ASP A 24 9.72 -5.71 -15.49
N GLU A 25 8.87 -6.73 -15.43
CA GLU A 25 7.50 -6.70 -15.97
C GLU A 25 6.66 -5.60 -15.33
N LYS A 26 6.78 -5.40 -14.03
CA LYS A 26 6.05 -4.37 -13.29
C LYS A 26 6.68 -2.99 -13.39
N GLY A 27 7.79 -2.84 -14.10
CA GLY A 27 8.50 -1.58 -14.23
C GLY A 27 9.11 -1.06 -12.91
N VAL A 28 9.35 -1.95 -11.96
CA VAL A 28 10.01 -1.61 -10.69
C VAL A 28 11.48 -1.40 -10.97
N LYS A 29 11.90 -0.14 -11.04
CA LYS A 29 13.31 0.22 -11.24
C LYS A 29 14.06 0.07 -9.93
N ARG A 30 15.15 -0.71 -9.95
CA ARG A 30 16.15 -0.69 -8.89
C ARG A 30 16.74 0.73 -8.83
N GLY A 31 16.74 1.36 -7.66
CA GLY A 31 17.35 2.67 -7.47
C GLY A 31 16.42 3.80 -7.05
N LEU A 32 15.14 3.52 -6.80
CA LEU A 32 14.29 4.42 -6.05
C LEU A 32 14.49 4.15 -4.55
N ASP A 33 15.65 4.51 -4.00
CA ASP A 33 15.99 4.41 -2.55
C ASP A 33 15.67 3.04 -1.88
N MET A 34 15.50 1.97 -2.68
CA MET A 34 15.26 0.62 -2.19
C MET A 34 16.50 -0.24 -2.37
N GLU A 35 17.06 -0.71 -1.27
CA GLU A 35 18.16 -1.67 -1.26
C GLU A 35 17.62 -3.08 -1.50
N PHE A 36 17.72 -3.56 -2.74
CA PHE A 36 17.41 -4.94 -3.05
C PHE A 36 18.60 -5.85 -2.75
N VAL A 37 18.32 -6.93 -2.05
CA VAL A 37 19.21 -8.09 -1.95
C VAL A 37 18.95 -8.96 -3.18
N VAL A 38 19.99 -9.37 -3.90
CA VAL A 38 19.89 -10.20 -5.10
C VAL A 38 20.76 -11.44 -4.97
N ALA A 39 20.24 -12.60 -5.38
CA ALA A 39 20.92 -13.87 -5.31
C ALA A 39 20.45 -14.83 -6.41
N ASP A 40 21.30 -15.77 -6.77
CA ASP A 40 20.98 -16.80 -7.77
C ASP A 40 20.43 -18.09 -7.14
N THR A 41 20.60 -18.28 -5.82
CA THR A 41 20.06 -19.39 -5.05
C THR A 41 19.28 -18.93 -3.83
N PHE A 42 18.43 -19.80 -3.28
CA PHE A 42 17.68 -19.50 -2.05
C PHE A 42 18.60 -19.44 -0.83
N GLU A 43 19.66 -20.25 -0.81
CA GLU A 43 20.66 -20.27 0.25
C GLU A 43 21.44 -18.95 0.30
N GLU A 44 21.92 -18.50 -0.85
CA GLU A 44 22.61 -17.20 -0.97
C GLU A 44 21.69 -16.04 -0.60
N LEU A 45 20.41 -16.11 -1.00
CA LEU A 45 19.43 -15.12 -0.64
C LEU A 45 19.24 -15.06 0.88
N ALA A 46 19.10 -16.23 1.53
CA ALA A 46 18.95 -16.34 2.98
C ALA A 46 20.15 -15.77 3.72
N GLU A 47 21.37 -16.10 3.29
CA GLU A 47 22.62 -15.58 3.87
C GLU A 47 22.65 -14.04 3.82
N LYS A 48 22.34 -13.46 2.65
CA LYS A 48 22.31 -12.00 2.45
C LYS A 48 21.19 -11.32 3.26
N MET A 49 20.09 -12.01 3.52
CA MET A 49 18.98 -11.53 4.34
C MET A 49 19.22 -11.71 5.85
N GLY A 50 20.23 -12.50 6.23
CA GLY A 50 20.50 -12.87 7.62
C GLY A 50 19.47 -13.85 8.19
N LEU A 51 18.92 -14.73 7.36
CA LEU A 51 17.92 -15.74 7.70
C LEU A 51 18.52 -17.15 7.67
N ASP A 52 17.83 -18.09 8.32
CA ASP A 52 18.17 -19.51 8.23
C ASP A 52 17.96 -20.04 6.81
N ALA A 53 19.04 -20.54 6.21
CA ALA A 53 19.02 -20.97 4.82
C ALA A 53 18.11 -22.18 4.56
N ALA A 54 18.05 -23.12 5.50
CA ALA A 54 17.21 -24.32 5.35
C ALA A 54 15.73 -23.93 5.38
N THR A 55 15.32 -23.12 6.33
CA THR A 55 13.94 -22.64 6.48
C THR A 55 13.50 -21.81 5.27
N LEU A 56 14.34 -20.89 4.77
CA LEU A 56 13.98 -20.08 3.61
C LEU A 56 13.89 -20.93 2.35
N SER A 57 14.85 -21.83 2.10
CA SER A 57 14.86 -22.70 0.93
C SER A 57 13.67 -23.64 0.92
N GLU A 58 13.29 -24.21 2.06
CA GLU A 58 12.07 -25.04 2.18
C GLU A 58 10.82 -24.22 1.85
N THR A 59 10.68 -23.04 2.45
CA THR A 59 9.53 -22.16 2.23
C THR A 59 9.36 -21.78 0.76
N LEU A 60 10.44 -21.36 0.09
CA LEU A 60 10.38 -20.93 -1.31
C LEU A 60 10.24 -22.10 -2.28
N THR A 61 10.79 -23.26 -1.95
CA THR A 61 10.59 -24.51 -2.71
C THR A 61 9.13 -24.94 -2.65
N ASN A 62 8.53 -24.96 -1.46
CA ASN A 62 7.12 -25.27 -1.27
C ASN A 62 6.22 -24.28 -2.03
N TYR A 63 6.51 -22.99 -1.95
CA TYR A 63 5.79 -21.97 -2.71
C TYR A 63 5.86 -22.21 -4.22
N ASN A 64 7.04 -22.53 -4.75
CA ASN A 64 7.19 -22.84 -6.17
C ASN A 64 6.43 -24.12 -6.57
N ALA A 65 6.38 -25.12 -5.69
CA ALA A 65 5.56 -26.32 -5.90
C ALA A 65 4.06 -26.02 -5.92
N TYR A 66 3.59 -25.09 -5.07
CA TYR A 66 2.21 -24.60 -5.08
C TYR A 66 1.89 -23.85 -6.38
N CYS A 67 2.85 -23.09 -6.91
CA CYS A 67 2.70 -22.43 -8.22
C CYS A 67 2.55 -23.47 -9.34
N ASP A 68 3.35 -24.53 -9.34
CA ASP A 68 3.27 -25.61 -10.33
C ASP A 68 1.94 -26.40 -10.20
N ALA A 69 1.42 -26.56 -8.99
CA ALA A 69 0.13 -27.19 -8.72
C ALA A 69 -1.08 -26.28 -9.01
N GLY A 70 -0.86 -24.98 -9.21
CA GLY A 70 -1.92 -23.99 -9.42
C GLY A 70 -2.79 -23.73 -8.19
N HIS A 71 -2.35 -24.13 -7.00
CA HIS A 71 -3.08 -24.00 -5.75
C HIS A 71 -2.13 -23.82 -4.57
N ASP A 72 -2.44 -22.81 -3.72
CA ASP A 72 -1.75 -22.56 -2.47
C ASP A 72 -2.59 -23.10 -1.29
N PRO A 73 -2.22 -24.24 -0.72
CA PRO A 73 -2.97 -24.85 0.39
C PRO A 73 -2.73 -24.17 1.74
N GLU A 74 -1.67 -23.38 1.86
CA GLU A 74 -1.24 -22.79 3.13
C GLU A 74 -1.93 -21.42 3.39
N PHE A 75 -1.97 -20.55 2.38
CA PHE A 75 -2.52 -19.21 2.51
C PHE A 75 -3.70 -18.92 1.57
N GLY A 76 -4.05 -19.84 0.67
CA GLY A 76 -5.14 -19.67 -0.28
C GLY A 76 -4.92 -18.55 -1.29
N ARG A 77 -3.67 -18.28 -1.68
CA ARG A 77 -3.33 -17.21 -2.61
C ARG A 77 -3.88 -17.52 -4.00
N LEU A 78 -4.66 -16.60 -4.56
CA LEU A 78 -5.35 -16.79 -5.84
C LEU A 78 -4.46 -16.53 -7.07
N LYS A 79 -3.45 -15.67 -6.92
CA LYS A 79 -2.51 -15.35 -8.01
C LYS A 79 -1.14 -15.86 -7.62
N LEU A 80 -0.73 -16.93 -8.27
CA LEU A 80 0.55 -17.58 -8.08
C LEU A 80 1.48 -17.22 -9.23
N ALA A 81 2.73 -16.88 -8.90
CA ALA A 81 3.79 -16.63 -9.86
C ALA A 81 5.06 -17.31 -9.35
N LYS A 82 5.54 -18.29 -10.10
CA LYS A 82 6.74 -19.06 -9.74
C LYS A 82 7.95 -18.14 -9.72
N LEU A 83 8.77 -18.27 -8.69
CA LEU A 83 10.01 -17.52 -8.57
C LEU A 83 11.11 -18.22 -9.36
N ASN A 84 11.84 -17.44 -10.16
CA ASN A 84 12.98 -17.86 -10.94
C ASN A 84 14.20 -16.99 -10.63
N ALA A 85 15.40 -17.57 -10.67
CA ALA A 85 16.62 -16.80 -10.49
C ALA A 85 16.82 -15.75 -11.61
N PRO A 86 17.41 -14.59 -11.34
CA PRO A 86 17.86 -14.12 -10.04
C PRO A 86 16.72 -13.73 -9.10
N TYR A 87 16.81 -14.14 -7.83
CA TYR A 87 15.87 -13.80 -6.79
C TYR A 87 16.18 -12.43 -6.21
N CYS A 88 15.14 -11.69 -5.84
CA CYS A 88 15.27 -10.34 -5.29
C CYS A 88 14.47 -10.24 -3.98
N ALA A 89 15.06 -9.68 -2.94
CA ALA A 89 14.37 -9.40 -1.69
C ALA A 89 14.55 -7.94 -1.28
N VAL A 90 13.52 -7.35 -0.67
CA VAL A 90 13.54 -5.99 -0.15
C VAL A 90 12.82 -5.95 1.20
N ARG A 91 13.32 -5.13 2.11
CA ARG A 91 12.65 -4.86 3.39
C ARG A 91 11.46 -3.95 3.15
N VAL A 92 10.30 -4.34 3.68
CA VAL A 92 9.07 -3.55 3.60
C VAL A 92 8.45 -3.36 4.97
N THR A 93 7.87 -2.20 5.20
CA THR A 93 7.07 -1.90 6.38
C THR A 93 5.67 -1.50 5.92
N PRO A 94 4.62 -1.84 6.68
CA PRO A 94 3.31 -1.30 6.42
C PRO A 94 3.31 0.22 6.56
N CYS A 95 2.66 0.90 5.64
CA CYS A 95 2.43 2.33 5.72
C CYS A 95 0.98 2.64 5.36
N GLU A 96 0.48 3.74 5.87
CA GLU A 96 -0.81 4.29 5.47
C GLU A 96 -0.59 5.15 4.21
N ILE A 97 -1.38 4.87 3.18
CA ILE A 97 -1.29 5.60 1.90
C ILE A 97 -2.46 6.56 1.75
N ILE A 98 -3.62 6.22 2.32
CA ILE A 98 -4.86 6.97 2.16
C ILE A 98 -5.76 6.77 3.36
N THR A 99 -6.44 7.84 3.76
CA THR A 99 -7.46 7.84 4.81
C THR A 99 -8.84 7.92 4.18
N TYR A 100 -9.70 6.96 4.49
CA TYR A 100 -11.10 6.97 4.03
C TYR A 100 -12.06 7.67 4.99
N GLY A 101 -11.65 7.88 6.23
CA GLY A 101 -12.38 8.69 7.21
C GLY A 101 -12.08 10.17 7.08
N GLY A 102 -12.80 11.01 7.79
CA GLY A 102 -12.51 12.45 7.80
C GLY A 102 -13.71 13.31 8.15
N ILE A 103 -13.59 14.60 7.88
CA ILE A 103 -14.61 15.61 8.16
C ILE A 103 -15.80 15.40 7.23
N ALA A 104 -16.99 15.28 7.79
CA ALA A 104 -18.23 15.18 7.02
C ALA A 104 -18.58 16.51 6.33
N ARG A 105 -19.05 16.44 5.09
CA ARG A 105 -19.45 17.59 4.28
C ARG A 105 -20.67 17.29 3.43
N ASN A 106 -21.35 18.36 2.97
CA ASN A 106 -22.41 18.27 1.97
C ASN A 106 -21.86 18.44 0.53
N GLU A 107 -22.77 18.50 -0.43
CA GLU A 107 -22.48 18.69 -1.87
C GLU A 107 -21.87 20.05 -2.20
N ASN A 108 -21.96 21.04 -1.31
CA ASN A 108 -21.34 22.36 -1.44
C ASN A 108 -19.97 22.43 -0.77
N ALA A 109 -19.45 21.31 -0.31
CA ALA A 109 -18.20 21.20 0.46
C ALA A 109 -18.24 21.89 1.83
N GLU A 110 -19.42 22.26 2.33
CA GLU A 110 -19.60 22.84 3.65
C GLU A 110 -19.51 21.74 4.72
N VAL A 111 -18.78 22.03 5.80
CA VAL A 111 -18.65 21.09 6.92
C VAL A 111 -19.99 20.93 7.65
N ILE A 112 -20.37 19.69 7.91
CA ILE A 112 -21.57 19.34 8.65
C ILE A 112 -21.23 18.71 10.01
N ARG A 113 -22.02 19.05 11.02
CA ARG A 113 -21.94 18.48 12.38
C ARG A 113 -22.58 17.09 12.40
N ALA A 114 -22.41 16.38 13.51
CA ALA A 114 -23.02 15.08 13.73
C ALA A 114 -24.57 15.10 13.69
N ASP A 115 -25.18 16.23 13.99
CA ASP A 115 -26.64 16.47 13.89
C ASP A 115 -27.11 16.84 12.48
N GLY A 116 -26.20 16.91 11.51
CA GLY A 116 -26.47 17.28 10.12
C GLY A 116 -26.47 18.79 9.84
N ALA A 117 -26.27 19.64 10.86
CA ALA A 117 -26.26 21.09 10.67
C ALA A 117 -24.95 21.55 10.02
N VAL A 118 -25.04 22.48 9.06
CA VAL A 118 -23.89 23.13 8.43
C VAL A 118 -23.18 24.03 9.44
N ILE A 119 -21.85 24.06 9.38
CA ILE A 119 -21.03 25.04 10.10
C ILE A 119 -20.77 26.21 9.15
N PRO A 120 -21.42 27.39 9.32
CA PRO A 120 -21.30 28.47 8.36
C PRO A 120 -19.87 28.98 8.21
N GLY A 121 -19.41 29.09 6.96
CA GLY A 121 -18.08 29.61 6.63
C GLY A 121 -16.94 28.57 6.79
N LEU A 122 -17.25 27.33 7.14
CA LEU A 122 -16.27 26.24 7.22
C LEU A 122 -16.45 25.27 6.05
N TYR A 123 -15.39 25.06 5.29
CA TYR A 123 -15.36 24.20 4.12
C TYR A 123 -14.25 23.17 4.24
N THR A 124 -14.41 22.03 3.59
CA THR A 124 -13.42 20.96 3.59
C THR A 124 -13.36 20.25 2.24
N ALA A 125 -12.15 19.83 1.84
CA ALA A 125 -11.91 19.15 0.58
C ALA A 125 -10.71 18.18 0.68
N GLY A 126 -10.57 17.32 -0.33
CA GLY A 126 -9.46 16.38 -0.44
C GLY A 126 -9.54 15.25 0.57
N GLU A 127 -8.39 14.72 0.95
CA GLU A 127 -8.27 13.56 1.85
C GLU A 127 -8.73 13.84 3.28
N ALA A 128 -8.73 15.12 3.71
CA ALA A 128 -9.27 15.52 5.01
C ALA A 128 -10.78 15.27 5.15
N THR A 129 -11.49 14.99 4.06
CA THR A 129 -12.94 14.75 4.08
C THR A 129 -13.25 13.27 4.17
N ALA A 130 -14.35 12.91 4.83
CA ALA A 130 -14.92 11.58 4.72
C ALA A 130 -15.26 11.29 3.24
N SER A 131 -14.54 10.38 2.64
CA SER A 131 -14.65 10.08 1.21
C SER A 131 -14.64 8.58 0.97
N SER A 132 -15.42 8.15 -0.01
CA SER A 132 -15.39 6.80 -0.57
C SER A 132 -14.59 6.71 -1.87
N ALA A 133 -13.72 7.70 -2.14
CA ALA A 133 -12.90 7.70 -3.35
C ALA A 133 -11.91 6.53 -3.34
N TYR A 134 -11.92 5.76 -4.43
CA TYR A 134 -11.00 4.64 -4.61
C TYR A 134 -9.57 5.12 -4.86
N MET A 135 -8.60 4.28 -4.53
CA MET A 135 -7.20 4.48 -4.94
C MET A 135 -7.11 4.81 -6.43
N GLY A 136 -6.34 5.85 -6.77
CA GLY A 136 -6.18 6.36 -8.13
C GLY A 136 -7.03 7.60 -8.45
N PHE A 137 -8.06 7.90 -7.66
CA PHE A 137 -8.92 9.08 -7.86
C PHE A 137 -8.75 10.17 -6.79
N THR A 138 -7.83 10.00 -5.85
CA THR A 138 -7.62 10.93 -4.72
C THR A 138 -7.26 12.34 -5.18
N ILE A 139 -6.37 12.46 -6.16
CA ILE A 139 -5.96 13.76 -6.72
C ILE A 139 -7.14 14.44 -7.42
N SER A 140 -7.86 13.72 -8.29
CA SER A 140 -9.05 14.26 -8.98
C SER A 140 -10.14 14.69 -7.99
N ASN A 141 -10.35 13.89 -6.94
CA ASN A 141 -11.26 14.20 -5.84
C ASN A 141 -10.83 15.49 -5.12
N ALA A 142 -9.54 15.63 -4.80
CA ALA A 142 -8.99 16.81 -4.13
C ALA A 142 -9.18 18.10 -4.98
N PHE A 143 -8.89 18.04 -6.27
CA PHE A 143 -9.09 19.17 -7.18
C PHE A 143 -10.56 19.56 -7.36
N THR A 144 -11.43 18.59 -7.57
CA THR A 144 -12.87 18.84 -7.76
C THR A 144 -13.47 19.50 -6.54
N TRP A 145 -13.27 18.90 -5.37
CA TRP A 145 -13.83 19.42 -4.13
C TRP A 145 -13.12 20.65 -3.62
N GLY A 146 -11.81 20.81 -3.88
CA GLY A 146 -11.06 22.01 -3.60
C GLY A 146 -11.60 23.22 -4.34
N ARG A 147 -12.01 23.04 -5.62
CA ARG A 147 -12.66 24.08 -6.41
C ARG A 147 -14.02 24.48 -5.81
N ILE A 148 -14.85 23.48 -5.46
CA ILE A 148 -16.18 23.75 -4.88
C ILE A 148 -16.02 24.48 -3.53
N ALA A 149 -15.17 23.96 -2.65
CA ALA A 149 -14.90 24.57 -1.34
C ALA A 149 -14.36 25.99 -1.46
N GLY A 150 -13.39 26.22 -2.35
CA GLY A 150 -12.80 27.54 -2.58
C GLY A 150 -13.81 28.55 -3.12
N SER A 151 -14.65 28.14 -4.07
CA SER A 151 -15.73 29.01 -4.60
C SER A 151 -16.75 29.35 -3.53
N GLY A 152 -17.18 28.38 -2.72
CA GLY A 152 -18.12 28.59 -1.61
C GLY A 152 -17.54 29.49 -0.54
N ALA A 153 -16.29 29.28 -0.14
CA ALA A 153 -15.61 30.11 0.85
C ALA A 153 -15.46 31.58 0.39
N ALA A 154 -15.12 31.78 -0.89
CA ALA A 154 -15.01 33.11 -1.47
C ALA A 154 -16.39 33.83 -1.48
N ALA A 155 -17.44 33.14 -1.92
CA ALA A 155 -18.79 33.67 -1.90
C ALA A 155 -19.26 34.04 -0.48
N PHE A 156 -18.99 33.20 0.50
CA PHE A 156 -19.31 33.46 1.90
C PHE A 156 -18.57 34.69 2.46
N ALA A 157 -17.29 34.82 2.12
CA ALA A 157 -16.48 35.97 2.58
C ALA A 157 -16.94 37.31 1.98
N LEU A 158 -17.38 37.29 0.70
CA LEU A 158 -17.84 38.47 0.00
C LEU A 158 -19.27 38.89 0.38
N ALA A 159 -20.03 38.02 1.01
CA ALA A 159 -21.41 38.31 1.45
C ALA A 159 -21.47 38.96 2.84
N LYS A 160 -20.33 39.14 3.49
CA LYS A 160 -20.19 39.89 4.76
C LYS A 160 -19.83 41.36 4.52
#